data_8ca3db3b38528bbb5e3636baf315cf98
#
_entry.id   8ca3db3b38528bbb5e3636baf315cf98
#
_cell.length_a   1.000
_cell.length_b   1.000
_cell.length_c   1.000
_cell.angle_alpha   90.00
_cell.angle_beta   90.00
_cell.angle_gamma   90.00
#
_symmetry.space_group_name_H-M   'P 1'
#
loop_
_entity.id
_entity.type
_entity.pdbx_description
1 polymer ?
#
loop_
_entity_poly.entity_id
_entity_poly.type
_entity_poly.pdbx_seq_one_letter_code
_entity_poly.pdbx_strand_id
1 'polypeptide(L)'
;MKMESNEIHQIIEQNQRLLQNLNTQRHCECEVRQLISEIIGEKISDSVEIRLPFFTDYGRNIKFGKDIFINSNVTMVDLGGIVIEDHVFIGPGAYLISVNHMIDPKRRKELSLKKSV
;
A
#
# COMPACT_ATOMS: atom_id res chain seq x y z
N MET A 1 8.45 -3.00 19.74
CA MET A 1 7.88 -3.77 20.81
C MET A 1 7.45 -5.13 20.33
N LYS A 2 7.63 -6.12 21.20
CA LYS A 2 7.45 -7.51 20.78
C LYS A 2 6.03 -7.82 20.37
N MET A 3 5.04 -7.27 21.09
CA MET A 3 3.65 -7.51 20.76
C MET A 3 3.33 -6.92 19.38
N GLU A 4 3.82 -5.73 19.13
CA GLU A 4 3.61 -5.09 17.85
C GLU A 4 4.26 -5.88 16.73
N SER A 5 5.41 -6.46 16.99
CA SER A 5 6.10 -7.28 16.00
C SER A 5 5.27 -8.50 15.63
N ASN A 6 4.65 -9.16 16.61
CA ASN A 6 3.79 -10.31 16.32
C ASN A 6 2.55 -9.90 15.56
N GLU A 7 1.95 -8.78 15.91
CA GLU A 7 0.79 -8.27 15.21
C GLU A 7 1.12 -7.91 13.77
N ILE A 8 2.28 -7.29 13.57
CA ILE A 8 2.75 -6.95 12.23
C ILE A 8 2.90 -8.21 11.38
N HIS A 9 3.53 -9.24 11.93
CA HIS A 9 3.70 -10.49 11.22
C HIS A 9 2.38 -11.13 10.84
N GLN A 10 1.42 -11.11 11.75
CA GLN A 10 0.09 -11.67 11.48
C GLN A 10 -0.61 -10.92 10.34
N ILE A 11 -0.49 -9.60 10.34
CA ILE A 11 -1.09 -8.80 9.28
C ILE A 11 -0.40 -9.05 7.95
N ILE A 12 0.92 -9.16 7.95
CA ILE A 12 1.65 -9.47 6.72
C ILE A 12 1.22 -10.82 6.16
N GLU A 13 1.08 -11.82 7.01
CA GLU A 13 0.61 -13.14 6.56
C GLU A 13 -0.79 -13.07 6.01
N GLN A 14 -1.68 -12.38 6.69
CA GLN A 14 -3.05 -12.20 6.21
C GLN A 14 -3.06 -11.49 4.86
N ASN A 15 -2.23 -10.47 4.72
CA ASN A 15 -2.14 -9.73 3.47
C ASN A 15 -1.58 -10.56 2.33
N GLN A 16 -0.68 -11.50 2.63
CA GLN A 16 -0.20 -12.40 1.58
C GLN A 16 -1.34 -13.18 0.95
N ARG A 17 -2.28 -13.63 1.75
CA ARG A 17 -3.45 -14.35 1.22
C ARG A 17 -4.35 -13.45 0.41
N LEU A 18 -4.59 -12.23 0.91
CA LEU A 18 -5.42 -11.26 0.20
C LEU A 18 -4.77 -10.86 -1.13
N LEU A 19 -3.46 -10.66 -1.12
CA LEU A 19 -2.73 -10.32 -2.33
C LEU A 19 -2.73 -11.46 -3.33
N GLN A 20 -2.62 -12.69 -2.86
CA GLN A 20 -2.66 -13.83 -3.75
C GLN A 20 -4.02 -13.90 -4.45
N ASN A 21 -5.09 -13.72 -3.71
CA ASN A 21 -6.43 -13.67 -4.28
C ASN A 21 -6.54 -12.51 -5.27
N LEU A 22 -6.13 -11.33 -4.84
CA LEU A 22 -6.21 -10.11 -5.65
C LEU A 22 -5.51 -10.29 -7.00
N ASN A 23 -4.33 -10.87 -6.99
CA ASN A 23 -3.46 -10.90 -8.16
C ASN A 23 -3.67 -12.12 -9.06
N THR A 24 -4.41 -13.13 -8.61
CA THR A 24 -4.56 -14.37 -9.37
C THR A 24 -5.99 -14.67 -9.79
N GLN A 25 -6.97 -13.97 -9.23
CA GLN A 25 -8.37 -14.17 -9.59
C GLN A 25 -8.86 -12.99 -10.43
N ARG A 26 -9.95 -13.22 -11.15
CA ARG A 26 -10.55 -12.15 -11.94
C ARG A 26 -11.42 -11.28 -11.03
N HIS A 27 -11.22 -9.99 -11.07
CA HIS A 27 -11.97 -9.03 -10.26
C HIS A 27 -12.40 -7.83 -11.08
N CYS A 28 -13.56 -7.28 -10.79
CA CYS A 28 -13.93 -5.97 -11.30
C CYS A 28 -13.22 -4.89 -10.46
N GLU A 29 -13.23 -3.67 -10.96
CA GLU A 29 -12.56 -2.57 -10.25
C GLU A 29 -13.06 -2.36 -8.84
N CYS A 30 -14.35 -2.55 -8.62
CA CYS A 30 -14.95 -2.42 -7.31
C CYS A 30 -14.37 -3.46 -6.33
N GLU A 31 -14.22 -4.69 -6.79
CA GLU A 31 -13.64 -5.74 -5.95
C GLU A 31 -12.17 -5.50 -5.67
N VAL A 32 -11.44 -4.97 -6.66
CA VAL A 32 -10.04 -4.61 -6.45
C VAL A 32 -9.92 -3.58 -5.33
N ARG A 33 -10.72 -2.52 -5.40
CA ARG A 33 -10.70 -1.49 -4.36
C ARG A 33 -11.09 -2.05 -3.00
N GLN A 34 -12.05 -2.96 -2.97
CA GLN A 34 -12.48 -3.57 -1.72
C GLN A 34 -11.36 -4.40 -1.10
N LEU A 35 -10.71 -5.24 -1.90
CA LEU A 35 -9.60 -6.06 -1.40
C LEU A 35 -8.43 -5.20 -0.93
N ILE A 36 -8.10 -4.17 -1.67
CA ILE A 36 -7.02 -3.28 -1.27
C ILE A 36 -7.40 -2.52 0.00
N SER A 37 -8.67 -2.13 0.14
CA SER A 37 -9.12 -1.50 1.37
C SER A 37 -8.96 -2.43 2.58
N GLU A 38 -9.19 -3.72 2.40
CA GLU A 38 -8.94 -4.68 3.46
C GLU A 38 -7.46 -4.79 3.79
N ILE A 39 -6.62 -4.79 2.75
CA ILE A 39 -5.17 -4.90 2.93
C ILE A 39 -4.63 -3.69 3.70
N ILE A 40 -5.06 -2.50 3.35
CA ILE A 40 -4.54 -1.30 4.01
C ILE A 40 -5.30 -0.92 5.28
N GLY A 41 -6.44 -1.55 5.53
CA GLY A 41 -7.17 -1.35 6.77
C GLY A 41 -8.07 -0.14 6.79
N GLU A 42 -8.31 0.50 5.65
CA GLU A 42 -9.27 1.59 5.55
C GLU A 42 -9.79 1.69 4.14
N LYS A 43 -10.97 2.28 3.99
CA LYS A 43 -11.60 2.38 2.69
C LYS A 43 -10.87 3.40 1.81
N ILE A 44 -10.52 2.99 0.59
CA ILE A 44 -9.93 3.90 -0.38
C ILE A 44 -11.03 4.54 -1.22
N SER A 45 -10.73 5.71 -1.77
CA SER A 45 -11.67 6.46 -2.59
C SER A 45 -12.01 5.70 -3.88
N ASP A 46 -13.24 5.85 -4.35
CA ASP A 46 -13.66 5.27 -5.62
C ASP A 46 -12.90 5.85 -6.80
N SER A 47 -12.23 6.97 -6.61
CA SER A 47 -11.43 7.60 -7.65
C SER A 47 -10.00 7.04 -7.73
N VAL A 48 -9.67 6.05 -6.91
CA VAL A 48 -8.39 5.37 -6.99
C VAL A 48 -8.52 4.18 -7.93
N GLU A 49 -7.69 4.16 -8.95
CA GLU A 49 -7.63 3.03 -9.88
C GLU A 49 -6.29 2.33 -9.70
N ILE A 50 -6.34 1.01 -9.55
CA ILE A 50 -5.14 0.22 -9.35
C ILE A 50 -5.16 -0.92 -10.36
N ARG A 51 -4.11 -0.99 -11.18
CA ARG A 51 -3.93 -2.09 -12.10
C ARG A 51 -3.10 -3.18 -11.46
N LEU A 52 -3.48 -4.40 -11.71
CA LEU A 52 -2.84 -5.56 -11.13
C LEU A 52 -1.70 -6.06 -12.00
N PRO A 53 -0.73 -6.77 -11.46
CA PRO A 53 -0.63 -7.13 -10.03
C PRO A 53 -0.12 -5.96 -9.18
N PHE A 54 -0.51 -5.99 -7.92
CA PHE A 54 -0.13 -5.01 -6.92
C PHE A 54 0.44 -5.75 -5.71
N PHE A 55 1.53 -5.24 -5.14
CA PHE A 55 2.20 -5.89 -4.03
C PHE A 55 2.47 -4.92 -2.90
N THR A 56 2.32 -5.41 -1.69
CA THR A 56 2.75 -4.72 -0.48
C THR A 56 3.03 -5.79 0.57
N ASP A 57 3.64 -5.42 1.69
CA ASP A 57 3.78 -6.38 2.77
C ASP A 57 2.84 -6.05 3.93
N TYR A 58 3.08 -4.98 4.66
CA TYR A 58 2.25 -4.65 5.81
C TYR A 58 0.93 -3.98 5.42
N GLY A 59 0.98 -3.03 4.50
CA GLY A 59 -0.20 -2.34 3.97
C GLY A 59 -0.82 -1.31 4.88
N ARG A 60 -0.72 -1.48 6.19
CA ARG A 60 -1.45 -0.64 7.16
C ARG A 60 -0.82 0.73 7.36
N ASN A 61 0.35 0.96 6.78
CA ASN A 61 0.99 2.28 6.81
C ASN A 61 0.94 2.97 5.45
N ILE A 62 0.07 2.50 4.56
CA ILE A 62 -0.18 3.18 3.30
C ILE A 62 -1.42 4.04 3.45
N LYS A 63 -1.32 5.29 3.03
CA LYS A 63 -2.47 6.19 2.99
C LYS A 63 -2.66 6.71 1.58
N PHE A 64 -3.87 6.58 1.08
CA PHE A 64 -4.24 7.04 -0.25
C PHE A 64 -5.13 8.26 -0.16
N GLY A 65 -4.84 9.26 -0.97
CA GLY A 65 -5.77 10.34 -1.23
C GLY A 65 -6.77 9.93 -2.29
N LYS A 66 -7.08 10.82 -3.21
CA LYS A 66 -8.07 10.59 -4.27
C LYS A 66 -7.49 10.95 -5.63
N ASP A 67 -8.18 10.50 -6.68
CA ASP A 67 -7.74 10.72 -8.07
C ASP A 67 -6.33 10.19 -8.28
N ILE A 68 -6.12 8.93 -7.91
CA ILE A 68 -4.83 8.27 -7.98
C ILE A 68 -4.91 7.15 -9.01
N PHE A 69 -3.89 7.04 -9.84
CA PHE A 69 -3.75 5.91 -10.74
C PHE A 69 -2.44 5.19 -10.45
N ILE A 70 -2.56 3.91 -10.14
CA ILE A 70 -1.40 3.05 -9.91
C ILE A 70 -1.36 2.00 -11.01
N ASN A 71 -0.30 2.00 -11.79
CA ASN A 71 -0.16 1.08 -12.90
C ASN A 71 0.27 -0.30 -12.42
N SER A 72 0.45 -1.24 -13.35
CA SER A 72 0.72 -2.64 -13.02
C SER A 72 2.11 -2.85 -12.45
N ASN A 73 2.27 -3.88 -11.64
CA ASN A 73 3.55 -4.30 -11.06
C ASN A 73 4.18 -3.27 -10.12
N VAL A 74 3.35 -2.57 -9.38
CA VAL A 74 3.83 -1.64 -8.37
C VAL A 74 3.96 -2.37 -7.04
N THR A 75 5.06 -2.15 -6.35
CA THR A 75 5.32 -2.74 -5.04
C THR A 75 5.52 -1.62 -4.03
N MET A 76 4.84 -1.72 -2.90
CA MET A 76 4.96 -0.75 -1.81
C MET A 76 5.36 -1.45 -0.52
N VAL A 77 6.58 -1.23 -0.09
CA VAL A 77 7.09 -1.76 1.18
C VAL A 77 6.94 -0.64 2.20
N ASP A 78 5.97 -0.78 3.10
CA ASP A 78 5.39 0.36 3.78
C ASP A 78 5.60 0.42 5.30
N LEU A 79 6.52 -0.36 5.86
CA LEU A 79 6.70 -0.35 7.32
C LEU A 79 7.05 1.03 7.86
N GLY A 80 7.74 1.84 7.07
CA GLY A 80 8.08 3.21 7.46
C GLY A 80 7.04 4.26 7.11
N GLY A 81 5.95 3.84 6.46
CA GLY A 81 4.87 4.73 6.06
C GLY A 81 5.01 5.26 4.64
N ILE A 82 3.94 5.18 3.87
CA ILE A 82 3.86 5.72 2.51
C ILE A 82 2.55 6.49 2.40
N VAL A 83 2.65 7.74 1.98
CA VAL A 83 1.48 8.58 1.73
C VAL A 83 1.44 8.90 0.25
N ILE A 84 0.34 8.55 -0.39
CA ILE A 84 0.08 8.91 -1.79
C ILE A 84 -0.97 10.01 -1.77
N GLU A 85 -0.56 11.22 -2.09
CA GLU A 85 -1.46 12.36 -2.03
C GLU A 85 -2.34 12.43 -3.28
N ASP A 86 -3.24 13.38 -3.31
CA ASP A 86 -4.22 13.49 -4.39
C ASP A 86 -3.55 13.70 -5.75
N HIS A 87 -4.16 13.17 -6.80
CA HIS A 87 -3.79 13.40 -8.19
C HIS A 87 -2.40 12.86 -8.54
N VAL A 88 -2.02 11.73 -7.92
CA VAL A 88 -0.74 11.09 -8.19
C VAL A 88 -0.90 9.98 -9.21
N PHE A 89 0.04 9.91 -10.14
CA PHE A 89 0.15 8.81 -11.09
C PHE A 89 1.43 8.04 -10.79
N ILE A 90 1.31 6.73 -10.63
CA ILE A 90 2.47 5.86 -10.40
C ILE A 90 2.62 4.95 -11.61
N GLY A 91 3.77 5.02 -12.27
CA GLY A 91 4.04 4.25 -13.48
C GLY A 91 4.24 2.77 -13.22
N PRO A 92 4.23 1.97 -14.29
CA PRO A 92 4.35 0.52 -14.13
C PRO A 92 5.71 0.12 -13.59
N GLY A 93 5.71 -0.89 -12.74
CA GLY A 93 6.94 -1.43 -12.18
C GLY A 93 7.57 -0.58 -11.10
N ALA A 94 6.91 0.47 -10.62
CA ALA A 94 7.46 1.31 -9.57
C ALA A 94 7.64 0.52 -8.27
N TYR A 95 8.72 0.81 -7.57
CA TYR A 95 9.06 0.12 -6.34
C TYR A 95 9.30 1.17 -5.27
N LEU A 96 8.36 1.26 -4.32
CA LEU A 96 8.38 2.28 -3.27
C LEU A 96 8.70 1.60 -1.97
N ILE A 97 9.81 1.98 -1.36
CA ILE A 97 10.27 1.36 -0.13
C ILE A 97 10.38 2.40 0.96
N SER A 98 9.69 2.17 2.05
CA SER A 98 9.81 2.98 3.25
C SER A 98 9.96 2.03 4.42
N VAL A 99 11.15 2.01 5.01
CA VAL A 99 11.42 1.11 6.12
C VAL A 99 11.56 1.91 7.40
N ASN A 100 11.18 1.27 8.50
CA ASN A 100 11.22 1.88 9.81
C ASN A 100 12.52 1.47 10.49
N HIS A 101 13.47 2.39 10.53
CA HIS A 101 14.71 2.18 11.27
C HIS A 101 14.48 2.59 12.71
N MET A 102 14.65 1.66 13.61
CA MET A 102 14.33 1.84 15.02
C MET A 102 15.38 2.63 15.78
N ILE A 103 16.17 3.43 15.10
CA ILE A 103 17.31 4.08 15.73
C ILE A 103 16.90 5.35 16.44
N ASP A 104 16.18 6.21 15.76
CA ASP A 104 15.78 7.51 16.31
C ASP A 104 14.43 7.90 15.72
N PRO A 105 13.38 7.96 16.55
CA PRO A 105 12.05 8.34 16.05
C PRO A 105 12.03 9.70 15.37
N LYS A 106 12.91 10.61 15.77
CA LYS A 106 12.97 11.94 15.16
C LYS A 106 13.53 11.91 13.76
N ARG A 107 14.29 10.87 13.42
CA ARG A 107 14.87 10.72 12.09
C ARG A 107 14.04 9.86 11.18
N ARG A 108 13.03 9.21 11.73
CA ARG A 108 12.14 8.38 10.91
C ARG A 108 11.28 9.29 10.07
N LYS A 109 11.35 9.07 8.78
CA LYS A 109 10.55 9.84 7.83
C LYS A 109 9.70 8.92 7.01
N GLU A 110 8.45 9.29 6.92
CA GLU A 110 7.49 8.65 6.06
C GLU A 110 7.79 9.04 4.62
N LEU A 111 7.66 8.08 3.70
CA LEU A 111 7.76 8.39 2.28
C LEU A 111 6.45 9.01 1.83
N SER A 112 6.53 10.16 1.23
CA SER A 112 5.35 10.87 0.74
C SER A 112 5.50 11.16 -0.74
N LEU A 113 4.48 10.79 -1.51
CA LEU A 113 4.43 11.04 -2.93
C LEU A 113 3.38 12.11 -3.22
N LYS A 114 3.82 13.17 -3.83
CA LYS A 114 2.96 14.30 -4.15
C LYS A 114 2.92 14.51 -5.63
N LYS A 115 1.85 15.13 -6.07
CA LYS A 115 1.74 15.53 -7.47
C LYS A 115 2.90 16.46 -7.80
N SER A 116 3.57 16.17 -8.88
CA SER A 116 4.65 17.01 -9.39
C SER A 116 4.07 18.33 -9.87
N VAL A 117 4.72 19.41 -9.55
CA VAL A 117 4.25 20.74 -9.91
C VAL A 117 4.96 21.21 -11.17
#